data_c3ac8fca92b5b73585b69a66c35d59d8
#
_entry.id   c3ac8fca92b5b73585b69a66c35d59d8
#
_cell.length_a   1.000
_cell.length_b   1.000
_cell.length_c   1.000
_cell.angle_alpha   90.00
_cell.angle_beta   90.00
_cell.angle_gamma   90.00
#
_symmetry.space_group_name_H-M   'P 1'
#
loop_
_entity.id
_entity.type
_entity.pdbx_description
1 polymer ?
#
loop_
_entity_poly.entity_id
_entity_poly.type
_entity_poly.pdbx_seq_one_letter_code
_entity_poly.pdbx_strand_id
1 'polypeptide(L)'
;ALEARAAGTRPAPVSLPMTAILPKRTAADVVKTAPLMVKVGSWTTHYQSSAHNGFSANITVPTRTLNGTVVQPGEVFDFWRALGEVSFRTGYRLGGAIVGGHSVEGKALAGGICAASTTLFNAALRGGYEIDARQPHWYYITRYPLGLDATVSGSQTMRFRNDTKYPILIRGFASPGIVRYEIWTVPNGRTVSLSRPSVSNVVPGFDTTVETTDLPTGTSERT
;
A
#
# COMPACT_ATOMS: atom_id res chain seq x y z
N ALA A 1 2.70 -10.62 48.67
CA ALA A 1 3.35 -11.78 48.03
C ALA A 1 4.89 -11.58 47.97
N LEU A 2 5.39 -10.39 47.58
CA LEU A 2 6.84 -10.04 47.57
C LEU A 2 7.41 -9.97 48.97
N GLU A 3 6.70 -9.36 49.94
CA GLU A 3 7.11 -9.32 51.35
C GLU A 3 7.17 -10.70 52.01
N ALA A 4 6.17 -11.58 51.73
CA ALA A 4 6.18 -12.92 52.20
C ALA A 4 7.33 -13.77 51.65
N ARG A 5 7.81 -13.48 50.46
CA ARG A 5 8.99 -14.12 49.86
C ARG A 5 10.31 -13.64 50.51
N ALA A 6 10.38 -12.38 50.86
CA ALA A 6 11.53 -11.81 51.59
C ALA A 6 11.64 -12.42 53.03
N ALA A 7 10.51 -12.74 53.64
CA ALA A 7 10.44 -13.39 54.96
C ALA A 7 10.61 -14.94 54.94
N GLY A 8 10.91 -15.53 53.78
CA GLY A 8 11.08 -16.97 53.63
C GLY A 8 9.79 -17.81 53.68
N THR A 9 8.65 -17.16 53.79
CA THR A 9 7.35 -17.84 53.79
C THR A 9 6.87 -18.08 52.33
N ARG A 10 6.45 -19.31 52.00
CA ARG A 10 5.91 -19.62 50.69
C ARG A 10 4.60 -18.84 50.47
N PRO A 11 4.53 -17.93 49.50
CA PRO A 11 3.31 -17.15 49.27
C PRO A 11 2.19 -18.08 48.84
N ALA A 12 0.97 -17.83 49.34
CA ALA A 12 -0.21 -18.50 48.86
C ALA A 12 -0.39 -18.27 47.33
N PRO A 13 -0.91 -19.25 46.59
CA PRO A 13 -1.19 -19.07 45.16
C PRO A 13 -2.16 -17.91 44.96
N VAL A 14 -1.75 -16.94 44.17
CA VAL A 14 -2.60 -15.79 43.79
C VAL A 14 -3.37 -16.20 42.54
N SER A 15 -4.70 -16.28 42.67
CA SER A 15 -5.58 -16.44 41.50
C SER A 15 -5.78 -15.10 40.83
N LEU A 16 -5.31 -15.01 39.59
CA LEU A 16 -5.54 -13.80 38.74
C LEU A 16 -6.85 -14.05 37.97
N PRO A 17 -7.84 -13.14 38.07
CA PRO A 17 -9.01 -13.23 37.21
C PRO A 17 -8.57 -12.98 35.75
N MET A 18 -8.72 -14.00 34.92
CA MET A 18 -8.42 -13.92 33.50
C MET A 18 -9.73 -13.81 32.72
N THR A 19 -9.88 -12.74 31.94
CA THR A 19 -10.96 -12.61 30.98
C THR A 19 -10.45 -12.96 29.61
N ALA A 20 -10.99 -13.99 28.97
CA ALA A 20 -10.65 -14.32 27.60
C ALA A 20 -11.24 -13.28 26.65
N ILE A 21 -10.38 -12.53 25.97
CA ILE A 21 -10.79 -11.66 24.87
C ILE A 21 -10.76 -12.51 23.61
N LEU A 22 -11.92 -12.95 23.16
CA LEU A 22 -12.05 -13.70 21.92
C LEU A 22 -11.86 -12.76 20.73
N PRO A 23 -11.13 -13.16 19.68
CA PRO A 23 -11.04 -12.40 18.45
C PRO A 23 -12.44 -12.28 17.83
N LYS A 24 -12.70 -11.16 17.14
CA LYS A 24 -13.98 -10.92 16.44
C LYS A 24 -14.31 -12.00 15.40
N ARG A 25 -13.31 -12.77 14.95
CA ARG A 25 -13.45 -13.94 14.09
C ARG A 25 -12.57 -15.07 14.58
N THR A 26 -13.12 -16.27 14.50
CA THR A 26 -12.46 -17.51 14.91
C THR A 26 -11.87 -18.22 13.68
N ALA A 27 -11.01 -19.22 13.92
CA ALA A 27 -10.53 -20.10 12.85
C ALA A 27 -11.71 -20.81 12.13
N ALA A 28 -12.80 -21.12 12.85
CA ALA A 28 -14.00 -21.71 12.26
C ALA A 28 -14.68 -20.79 11.25
N ASP A 29 -14.68 -19.47 11.48
CA ASP A 29 -15.23 -18.50 10.52
C ASP A 29 -14.38 -18.43 9.26
N VAL A 30 -13.05 -18.52 9.38
CA VAL A 30 -12.14 -18.55 8.24
C VAL A 30 -12.37 -19.82 7.40
N VAL A 31 -12.47 -20.98 8.04
CA VAL A 31 -12.74 -22.25 7.35
C VAL A 31 -14.04 -22.21 6.56
N LYS A 32 -15.08 -21.56 7.08
CA LYS A 32 -16.37 -21.40 6.38
C LYS A 32 -16.31 -20.43 5.22
N THR A 33 -15.56 -19.34 5.35
CA THR A 33 -15.56 -18.25 4.36
C THR A 33 -14.50 -18.40 3.28
N ALA A 34 -13.33 -18.95 3.60
CA ALA A 34 -12.22 -19.07 2.67
C ALA A 34 -12.55 -19.82 1.36
N PRO A 35 -13.28 -20.96 1.41
CA PRO A 35 -13.66 -21.68 0.19
C PRO A 35 -14.61 -20.91 -0.73
N LEU A 36 -15.31 -19.91 -0.19
CA LEU A 36 -16.27 -19.09 -0.93
C LEU A 36 -15.64 -17.83 -1.54
N MET A 37 -14.39 -17.53 -1.17
CA MET A 37 -13.71 -16.34 -1.65
C MET A 37 -13.29 -16.49 -3.11
N VAL A 38 -13.61 -15.47 -3.90
CA VAL A 38 -13.18 -15.34 -5.29
C VAL A 38 -12.42 -14.04 -5.46
N LYS A 39 -11.65 -13.92 -6.52
CA LYS A 39 -11.01 -12.68 -6.92
C LYS A 39 -12.05 -11.73 -7.51
N VAL A 40 -12.33 -10.63 -6.82
CA VAL A 40 -13.30 -9.61 -7.22
C VAL A 40 -12.68 -8.39 -7.87
N GLY A 41 -11.39 -8.14 -7.64
CA GLY A 41 -10.65 -7.05 -8.25
C GLY A 41 -9.19 -7.38 -8.40
N SER A 42 -8.55 -6.87 -9.44
CA SER A 42 -7.10 -7.02 -9.62
C SER A 42 -6.56 -5.95 -10.55
N TRP A 43 -5.28 -5.64 -10.36
CA TRP A 43 -4.54 -4.78 -11.26
C TRP A 43 -3.07 -5.18 -11.29
N THR A 44 -2.44 -4.95 -12.44
CA THR A 44 -1.00 -5.14 -12.64
C THR A 44 -0.40 -3.86 -13.19
N THR A 45 0.68 -3.41 -12.58
CA THR A 45 1.49 -2.31 -13.10
C THR A 45 2.84 -2.86 -13.56
N HIS A 46 3.23 -2.50 -14.77
CA HIS A 46 4.56 -2.78 -15.31
C HIS A 46 5.47 -1.59 -15.05
N TYR A 47 6.73 -1.87 -14.74
CA TYR A 47 7.73 -0.84 -14.49
C TYR A 47 9.11 -1.28 -14.98
N GLN A 48 9.96 -0.32 -15.29
CA GLN A 48 11.33 -0.63 -15.63
C GLN A 48 12.12 -0.96 -14.36
N SER A 49 12.50 -2.22 -14.20
CA SER A 49 13.33 -2.62 -13.08
C SER A 49 14.78 -2.25 -13.32
N SER A 50 15.47 -1.81 -12.26
CA SER A 50 16.89 -1.53 -12.28
C SER A 50 17.54 -2.08 -11.02
N ALA A 51 18.71 -2.69 -11.17
CA ALA A 51 19.54 -3.11 -10.05
C ALA A 51 20.30 -1.93 -9.41
N HIS A 52 20.41 -0.80 -10.13
CA HIS A 52 21.24 0.34 -9.72
C HIS A 52 20.49 1.36 -8.86
N ASN A 53 19.17 1.29 -8.79
CA ASN A 53 18.36 2.13 -7.92
C ASN A 53 17.43 1.28 -7.05
N GLY A 54 16.95 1.85 -5.94
CA GLY A 54 16.08 1.16 -5.00
C GLY A 54 14.64 0.95 -5.46
N PHE A 55 14.28 1.35 -6.69
CA PHE A 55 12.91 1.37 -7.17
C PHE A 55 12.22 0.00 -7.05
N SER A 56 12.89 -1.07 -7.51
CA SER A 56 12.36 -2.44 -7.42
C SER A 56 12.18 -2.91 -5.97
N ALA A 57 13.13 -2.58 -5.08
CA ALA A 57 13.01 -2.88 -3.66
C ALA A 57 11.83 -2.15 -3.02
N ASN A 58 11.66 -0.87 -3.35
CA ASN A 58 10.60 -0.01 -2.84
C ASN A 58 9.20 -0.39 -3.33
N ILE A 59 9.10 -1.23 -4.34
CA ILE A 59 7.85 -1.86 -4.80
C ILE A 59 7.66 -3.23 -4.14
N THR A 60 8.72 -4.01 -4.07
CA THR A 60 8.67 -5.40 -3.56
C THR A 60 8.41 -5.44 -2.05
N VAL A 61 9.06 -4.56 -1.27
CA VAL A 61 8.91 -4.52 0.19
C VAL A 61 7.45 -4.27 0.58
N PRO A 62 6.80 -3.16 0.16
CA PRO A 62 5.39 -2.92 0.52
C PRO A 62 4.46 -4.02 0.00
N THR A 63 4.74 -4.57 -1.18
CA THR A 63 3.91 -5.65 -1.73
C THR A 63 3.96 -6.91 -0.86
N ARG A 64 5.13 -7.28 -0.35
CA ARG A 64 5.29 -8.41 0.59
C ARG A 64 4.63 -8.12 1.94
N THR A 65 4.81 -6.91 2.47
CA THR A 65 4.22 -6.48 3.74
C THR A 65 2.69 -6.57 3.69
N LEU A 66 2.09 -6.11 2.60
CA LEU A 66 0.63 -6.06 2.45
C LEU A 66 0.01 -7.39 1.99
N ASN A 67 0.82 -8.34 1.50
CA ASN A 67 0.31 -9.65 1.08
C ASN A 67 -0.22 -10.44 2.28
N GLY A 68 -1.46 -10.88 2.20
CA GLY A 68 -2.15 -11.59 3.27
C GLY A 68 -2.91 -10.68 4.24
N THR A 69 -2.89 -9.35 4.03
CA THR A 69 -3.68 -8.42 4.86
C THR A 69 -5.17 -8.71 4.71
N VAL A 70 -5.85 -8.79 5.84
CA VAL A 70 -7.30 -8.98 5.92
C VAL A 70 -7.95 -7.69 6.41
N VAL A 71 -8.90 -7.15 5.64
CA VAL A 71 -9.68 -5.97 5.99
C VAL A 71 -11.08 -6.43 6.41
N GLN A 72 -11.46 -6.20 7.67
CA GLN A 72 -12.74 -6.65 8.21
C GLN A 72 -13.92 -5.83 7.65
N PRO A 73 -15.17 -6.36 7.69
CA PRO A 73 -16.36 -5.58 7.39
C PRO A 73 -16.41 -4.27 8.18
N GLY A 74 -16.65 -3.15 7.47
CA GLY A 74 -16.66 -1.79 8.03
C GLY A 74 -15.28 -1.17 8.28
N GLU A 75 -14.20 -1.94 8.17
CA GLU A 75 -12.84 -1.43 8.38
C GLU A 75 -12.35 -0.62 7.18
N VAL A 76 -11.58 0.42 7.48
CA VAL A 76 -10.85 1.21 6.48
C VAL A 76 -9.41 0.70 6.41
N PHE A 77 -9.02 0.24 5.23
CA PHE A 77 -7.62 -0.02 4.93
C PHE A 77 -6.90 1.30 4.66
N ASP A 78 -5.76 1.50 5.30
CA ASP A 78 -4.87 2.63 5.06
C ASP A 78 -3.50 2.10 4.64
N PHE A 79 -3.09 2.45 3.41
CA PHE A 79 -1.86 1.93 2.81
C PHE A 79 -0.62 2.28 3.63
N TRP A 80 -0.48 3.57 4.00
CA TRP A 80 0.71 4.02 4.71
C TRP A 80 0.81 3.44 6.11
N ARG A 81 -0.34 3.41 6.82
CA ARG A 81 -0.42 2.81 8.16
C ARG A 81 -0.12 1.31 8.14
N ALA A 82 -0.60 0.59 7.12
CA ALA A 82 -0.42 -0.86 7.02
C ALA A 82 1.04 -1.25 6.72
N LEU A 83 1.84 -0.36 6.16
CA LEU A 83 3.26 -0.61 5.93
C LEU A 83 4.09 -0.57 7.22
N GLY A 84 3.65 0.18 8.22
CA GLY A 84 4.44 0.44 9.41
C GLY A 84 5.66 1.31 9.12
N GLU A 85 6.83 0.91 9.63
CA GLU A 85 8.06 1.68 9.47
C GLU A 85 8.60 1.60 8.03
N VAL A 86 8.82 2.77 7.43
CA VAL A 86 9.48 2.93 6.13
C VAL A 86 10.89 3.46 6.35
N SER A 87 11.87 2.56 6.33
CA SER A 87 13.27 2.88 6.60
C SER A 87 14.23 1.94 5.85
N PHE A 88 15.51 2.26 5.87
CA PHE A 88 16.55 1.35 5.34
C PHE A 88 16.57 0.01 6.08
N ARG A 89 16.25 0.01 7.38
CA ARG A 89 16.21 -1.19 8.23
C ARG A 89 15.12 -2.16 7.78
N THR A 90 13.98 -1.65 7.33
CA THR A 90 12.85 -2.45 6.83
C THR A 90 12.96 -2.81 5.35
N GLY A 91 14.10 -2.48 4.72
CA GLY A 91 14.43 -2.92 3.37
C GLY A 91 14.19 -1.90 2.26
N TYR A 92 13.67 -0.71 2.60
CA TYR A 92 13.54 0.36 1.63
C TYR A 92 14.91 0.94 1.24
N ARG A 93 14.97 1.55 0.07
CA ARG A 93 16.18 2.11 -0.53
C ARG A 93 15.91 3.51 -1.07
N LEU A 94 16.97 4.23 -1.41
CA LEU A 94 16.83 5.46 -2.17
C LEU A 94 16.36 5.14 -3.60
N GLY A 95 15.43 5.91 -4.10
CA GLY A 95 14.86 5.75 -5.45
C GLY A 95 14.37 7.07 -6.00
N GLY A 96 13.87 7.07 -7.23
CA GLY A 96 13.28 8.24 -7.87
C GLY A 96 11.93 8.59 -7.26
N ALA A 97 11.71 9.86 -6.98
CA ALA A 97 10.46 10.39 -6.47
C ALA A 97 10.10 11.72 -7.13
N ILE A 98 8.85 12.13 -6.93
CA ILE A 98 8.38 13.46 -7.31
C ILE A 98 8.29 14.28 -6.01
N VAL A 99 9.08 15.34 -5.90
CA VAL A 99 9.11 16.21 -4.73
C VAL A 99 8.86 17.64 -5.20
N GLY A 100 7.82 18.28 -4.67
CA GLY A 100 7.47 19.66 -5.05
C GLY A 100 7.14 19.83 -6.54
N GLY A 101 6.66 18.79 -7.24
CA GLY A 101 6.38 18.82 -8.67
C GLY A 101 7.58 18.47 -9.55
N HIS A 102 8.76 18.22 -8.97
CA HIS A 102 9.99 17.89 -9.71
C HIS A 102 10.35 16.42 -9.55
N SER A 103 10.88 15.81 -10.61
CA SER A 103 11.41 14.45 -10.56
C SER A 103 12.81 14.47 -9.95
N VAL A 104 13.02 13.71 -8.87
CA VAL A 104 14.29 13.58 -8.17
C VAL A 104 14.74 12.15 -8.24
N GLU A 105 15.85 11.87 -8.92
CA GLU A 105 16.38 10.50 -9.02
C GLU A 105 17.32 10.15 -7.87
N GLY A 106 17.12 8.93 -7.31
CA GLY A 106 18.06 8.32 -6.37
C GLY A 106 18.22 9.00 -5.01
N LYS A 107 17.41 10.02 -4.69
CA LYS A 107 17.57 10.83 -3.46
C LYS A 107 16.46 10.65 -2.44
N ALA A 108 15.33 10.04 -2.81
CA ALA A 108 14.20 9.86 -1.91
C ALA A 108 14.15 8.45 -1.33
N LEU A 109 14.09 8.32 -0.01
CA LEU A 109 13.82 7.04 0.63
C LEU A 109 12.44 6.53 0.20
N ALA A 110 12.37 5.26 -0.15
CA ALA A 110 11.17 4.61 -0.69
C ALA A 110 10.65 5.19 -2.02
N GLY A 111 11.49 5.94 -2.78
CA GLY A 111 11.12 6.41 -4.11
C GLY A 111 10.68 5.25 -5.01
N GLY A 112 9.50 5.38 -5.63
CA GLY A 112 8.85 4.32 -6.41
C GLY A 112 7.71 3.59 -5.67
N ILE A 113 7.53 3.79 -4.37
CA ILE A 113 6.49 3.13 -3.56
C ILE A 113 5.07 3.36 -4.10
N CYS A 114 4.82 4.51 -4.76
CA CYS A 114 3.54 4.84 -5.36
C CYS A 114 3.10 3.85 -6.45
N ALA A 115 4.02 3.05 -7.02
CA ALA A 115 3.64 1.99 -7.95
C ALA A 115 2.86 0.87 -7.23
N ALA A 116 3.25 0.51 -6.00
CA ALA A 116 2.51 -0.45 -5.19
C ALA A 116 1.15 0.12 -4.75
N SER A 117 1.11 1.38 -4.28
CA SER A 117 -0.12 2.07 -3.89
C SER A 117 -1.10 2.19 -5.05
N THR A 118 -0.66 2.67 -6.21
CA THR A 118 -1.49 2.80 -7.43
C THR A 118 -2.03 1.45 -7.88
N THR A 119 -1.23 0.39 -7.79
CA THR A 119 -1.66 -0.95 -8.18
C THR A 119 -2.75 -1.48 -7.25
N LEU A 120 -2.58 -1.32 -5.94
CA LEU A 120 -3.59 -1.73 -4.96
C LEU A 120 -4.86 -0.86 -5.05
N PHE A 121 -4.73 0.45 -5.24
CA PHE A 121 -5.86 1.35 -5.50
C PHE A 121 -6.70 0.86 -6.68
N ASN A 122 -6.06 0.56 -7.80
CA ASN A 122 -6.75 0.07 -8.99
C ASN A 122 -7.41 -1.31 -8.77
N ALA A 123 -6.81 -2.19 -7.97
CA ALA A 123 -7.42 -3.47 -7.61
C ALA A 123 -8.67 -3.26 -6.73
N ALA A 124 -8.61 -2.37 -5.73
CA ALA A 124 -9.73 -2.04 -4.85
C ALA A 124 -10.87 -1.35 -5.64
N LEU A 125 -10.55 -0.37 -6.47
CA LEU A 125 -11.52 0.34 -7.32
C LEU A 125 -12.28 -0.64 -8.23
N ARG A 126 -11.58 -1.59 -8.87
CA ARG A 126 -12.20 -2.62 -9.74
C ARG A 126 -12.96 -3.69 -8.96
N GLY A 127 -12.66 -3.84 -7.67
CA GLY A 127 -13.46 -4.63 -6.74
C GLY A 127 -14.74 -3.92 -6.27
N GLY A 128 -14.91 -2.64 -6.63
CA GLY A 128 -16.09 -1.83 -6.27
C GLY A 128 -16.08 -1.34 -4.83
N TYR A 129 -14.91 -1.16 -4.24
CA TYR A 129 -14.79 -0.65 -2.88
C TYR A 129 -14.78 0.88 -2.84
N GLU A 130 -15.37 1.43 -1.79
CA GLU A 130 -15.36 2.87 -1.51
C GLU A 130 -13.94 3.36 -1.28
N ILE A 131 -13.53 4.39 -2.03
CA ILE A 131 -12.21 5.01 -1.91
C ILE A 131 -12.33 6.22 -0.98
N ASP A 132 -11.86 6.08 0.25
CA ASP A 132 -11.93 7.13 1.28
C ASP A 132 -10.87 8.22 1.08
N ALA A 133 -9.72 7.86 0.53
CA ALA A 133 -8.65 8.81 0.25
C ALA A 133 -7.76 8.34 -0.91
N ARG A 134 -7.46 9.28 -1.78
CA ARG A 134 -6.53 9.12 -2.87
C ARG A 134 -6.04 10.48 -3.33
N GLN A 135 -4.75 10.61 -3.62
CA GLN A 135 -4.14 11.81 -4.17
C GLN A 135 -3.48 11.47 -5.52
N PRO A 136 -3.77 12.19 -6.62
CA PRO A 136 -3.05 12.02 -7.87
C PRO A 136 -1.63 12.56 -7.75
N HIS A 137 -0.73 12.14 -8.67
CA HIS A 137 0.57 12.78 -8.82
C HIS A 137 0.42 14.18 -9.44
N TRP A 138 1.44 15.01 -9.26
CA TRP A 138 1.51 16.37 -9.82
C TRP A 138 1.44 16.40 -11.34
N TYR A 139 1.90 15.33 -12.01
CA TYR A 139 1.84 15.18 -13.45
C TYR A 139 1.56 13.73 -13.85
N TYR A 140 1.17 13.54 -15.10
CA TYR A 140 0.85 12.23 -15.63
C TYR A 140 2.08 11.33 -15.71
N ILE A 141 1.97 10.14 -15.12
CA ILE A 141 2.99 9.10 -15.16
C ILE A 141 2.50 8.01 -16.10
N THR A 142 3.16 7.83 -17.24
CA THR A 142 2.73 6.99 -18.36
C THR A 142 2.51 5.51 -18.03
N ARG A 143 3.13 4.99 -16.94
CA ARG A 143 2.93 3.62 -16.49
C ARG A 143 1.58 3.38 -15.82
N TYR A 144 0.84 4.43 -15.46
CA TYR A 144 -0.46 4.34 -14.81
C TYR A 144 -1.59 4.67 -15.77
N PRO A 145 -2.79 4.09 -15.59
CA PRO A 145 -3.95 4.53 -16.35
C PRO A 145 -4.24 5.99 -16.04
N LEU A 146 -4.66 6.74 -17.06
CA LEU A 146 -4.96 8.16 -16.95
C LEU A 146 -5.99 8.42 -15.85
N GLY A 147 -5.64 9.30 -14.90
CA GLY A 147 -6.48 9.66 -13.77
C GLY A 147 -6.65 8.58 -12.69
N LEU A 148 -5.97 7.44 -12.80
CA LEU A 148 -6.10 6.30 -11.88
C LEU A 148 -4.78 5.95 -11.17
N ASP A 149 -4.05 6.95 -10.76
CA ASP A 149 -2.85 6.84 -9.94
C ASP A 149 -3.13 7.21 -8.48
N ALA A 150 -2.27 6.79 -7.56
CA ALA A 150 -2.42 7.05 -6.13
C ALA A 150 -1.04 7.32 -5.49
N THR A 151 -0.79 8.59 -5.19
CA THR A 151 0.41 9.05 -4.48
C THR A 151 0.32 8.70 -3.00
N VAL A 152 1.45 8.24 -2.45
CA VAL A 152 1.63 8.04 -1.01
C VAL A 152 2.97 8.61 -0.56
N SER A 153 2.97 9.19 0.64
CA SER A 153 4.14 9.74 1.31
C SER A 153 3.88 9.76 2.82
N GLY A 154 4.78 10.30 3.62
CA GLY A 154 4.56 10.43 5.06
C GLY A 154 3.30 11.22 5.45
N SER A 155 2.83 12.14 4.58
CA SER A 155 1.64 12.98 4.82
C SER A 155 0.43 12.60 3.96
N GLN A 156 0.61 11.70 2.97
CA GLN A 156 -0.44 11.31 2.02
C GLN A 156 -0.58 9.79 1.99
N THR A 157 -1.82 9.31 1.99
CA THR A 157 -2.09 7.87 1.94
C THR A 157 -3.23 7.54 0.98
N MET A 158 -3.30 6.29 0.58
CA MET A 158 -4.44 5.72 -0.13
C MET A 158 -5.28 4.90 0.84
N ARG A 159 -6.59 5.15 0.87
CA ARG A 159 -7.53 4.44 1.74
C ARG A 159 -8.73 3.96 0.97
N PHE A 160 -9.18 2.77 1.31
CA PHE A 160 -10.47 2.24 0.88
C PHE A 160 -11.18 1.53 2.03
N ARG A 161 -12.50 1.46 1.96
CA ARG A 161 -13.36 0.87 2.98
C ARG A 161 -13.88 -0.50 2.54
N ASN A 162 -13.85 -1.46 3.44
CA ASN A 162 -14.62 -2.68 3.27
C ASN A 162 -16.08 -2.44 3.68
N ASP A 163 -16.89 -1.95 2.76
CA ASP A 163 -18.32 -1.70 2.93
C ASP A 163 -19.19 -2.96 2.69
N THR A 164 -18.56 -4.14 2.70
CA THR A 164 -19.24 -5.43 2.50
C THR A 164 -19.45 -6.19 3.81
N LYS A 165 -20.24 -7.26 3.77
CA LYS A 165 -20.49 -8.15 4.92
C LYS A 165 -19.36 -9.14 5.19
N TYR A 166 -18.44 -9.32 4.26
CA TYR A 166 -17.39 -10.33 4.31
C TYR A 166 -16.00 -9.70 4.40
N PRO A 167 -15.02 -10.41 4.96
CA PRO A 167 -13.66 -9.92 4.97
C PRO A 167 -13.08 -9.86 3.56
N ILE A 168 -12.19 -8.90 3.34
CA ILE A 168 -11.36 -8.78 2.15
C ILE A 168 -9.98 -9.36 2.46
N LEU A 169 -9.44 -10.17 1.57
CA LEU A 169 -8.05 -10.60 1.58
C LEU A 169 -7.30 -9.88 0.45
N ILE A 170 -6.26 -9.15 0.81
CA ILE A 170 -5.33 -8.53 -0.14
C ILE A 170 -4.23 -9.53 -0.46
N ARG A 171 -4.02 -9.83 -1.74
CA ARG A 171 -2.88 -10.62 -2.22
C ARG A 171 -1.99 -9.76 -3.09
N GLY A 172 -0.71 -9.70 -2.74
CA GLY A 172 0.32 -8.95 -3.44
C GLY A 172 1.37 -9.85 -4.07
N PHE A 173 1.75 -9.56 -5.31
CA PHE A 173 2.78 -10.27 -6.06
C PHE A 173 3.72 -9.23 -6.68
N ALA A 174 5.02 -9.38 -6.47
CA ALA A 174 6.03 -8.55 -7.08
C ALA A 174 7.19 -9.39 -7.60
N SER A 175 7.61 -9.07 -8.81
CA SER A 175 8.83 -9.57 -9.44
C SER A 175 9.49 -8.42 -10.22
N PRO A 176 10.73 -8.57 -10.70
CA PRO A 176 11.35 -7.52 -11.48
C PRO A 176 10.48 -7.08 -12.67
N GLY A 177 10.13 -5.78 -12.69
CA GLY A 177 9.31 -5.18 -13.75
C GLY A 177 7.80 -5.31 -13.59
N ILE A 178 7.29 -6.04 -12.60
CA ILE A 178 5.85 -6.27 -12.43
C ILE A 178 5.47 -6.20 -10.96
N VAL A 179 4.38 -5.49 -10.68
CA VAL A 179 3.65 -5.56 -9.41
C VAL A 179 2.18 -5.80 -9.67
N ARG A 180 1.58 -6.73 -8.94
CA ARG A 180 0.16 -7.07 -9.03
C ARG A 180 -0.46 -7.15 -7.65
N TYR A 181 -1.67 -6.62 -7.53
CA TYR A 181 -2.53 -6.85 -6.39
C TYR A 181 -3.85 -7.48 -6.82
N GLU A 182 -4.38 -8.33 -5.96
CA GLU A 182 -5.67 -8.96 -6.09
C GLU A 182 -6.47 -8.76 -4.80
N ILE A 183 -7.75 -8.49 -4.95
CA ILE A 183 -8.71 -8.43 -3.86
C ILE A 183 -9.59 -9.67 -3.92
N TRP A 184 -9.61 -10.43 -2.83
CA TRP A 184 -10.39 -11.64 -2.69
C TRP A 184 -11.42 -11.48 -1.59
N THR A 185 -12.66 -11.88 -1.84
CA THR A 185 -13.77 -11.88 -0.88
C THR A 185 -14.87 -12.82 -1.36
N VAL A 186 -15.87 -13.05 -0.50
CA VAL A 186 -17.12 -13.73 -0.92
C VAL A 186 -17.90 -12.78 -1.85
N PRO A 187 -18.37 -13.26 -3.01
CA PRO A 187 -19.11 -12.45 -3.96
C PRO A 187 -20.32 -11.74 -3.31
N ASN A 188 -20.52 -10.48 -3.65
CA ASN A 188 -21.62 -9.67 -3.14
C ASN A 188 -22.56 -9.15 -4.24
N GLY A 189 -22.41 -9.67 -5.46
CA GLY A 189 -23.24 -9.29 -6.63
C GLY A 189 -22.86 -7.95 -7.27
N ARG A 190 -21.78 -7.28 -6.82
CA ARG A 190 -21.35 -6.01 -7.44
C ARG A 190 -20.82 -6.21 -8.83
N THR A 191 -21.24 -5.32 -9.74
CA THR A 191 -20.65 -5.13 -11.06
C THR A 191 -19.98 -3.77 -11.10
N VAL A 192 -18.73 -3.71 -11.54
CA VAL A 192 -17.98 -2.46 -11.65
C VAL A 192 -17.73 -2.15 -13.13
N SER A 193 -18.13 -0.96 -13.55
CA SER A 193 -17.80 -0.42 -14.85
C SER A 193 -17.04 0.90 -14.67
N LEU A 194 -15.99 1.10 -15.44
CA LEU A 194 -15.22 2.34 -15.46
C LEU A 194 -15.52 3.06 -16.77
N SER A 195 -15.95 4.31 -16.69
CA SER A 195 -16.08 5.16 -17.88
C SER A 195 -14.70 5.45 -18.51
N ARG A 196 -14.70 5.85 -19.76
CA ARG A 196 -13.49 6.41 -20.38
C ARG A 196 -13.11 7.70 -19.66
N PRO A 197 -11.82 7.97 -19.44
CA PRO A 197 -11.40 9.25 -18.87
C PRO A 197 -11.80 10.39 -19.81
N SER A 198 -12.34 11.47 -19.25
CA SER A 198 -12.49 12.74 -19.96
C SER A 198 -11.30 13.64 -19.63
N VAL A 199 -10.74 14.27 -20.65
CA VAL A 199 -9.60 15.19 -20.51
C VAL A 199 -10.08 16.57 -20.90
N SER A 200 -9.88 17.55 -20.02
CA SER A 200 -10.23 18.95 -20.24
C SER A 200 -9.10 19.86 -19.75
N ASN A 201 -9.04 21.08 -20.27
CA ASN A 201 -8.08 22.10 -19.84
C ASN A 201 -6.61 21.62 -19.92
N VAL A 202 -6.27 20.99 -21.05
CA VAL A 202 -4.88 20.54 -21.28
C VAL A 202 -3.98 21.76 -21.44
N VAL A 203 -3.04 21.92 -20.50
CA VAL A 203 -1.95 22.88 -20.64
C VAL A 203 -0.76 22.09 -21.20
N PRO A 204 -0.20 22.50 -22.36
CA PRO A 204 1.01 21.88 -22.87
C PRO A 204 2.15 21.98 -21.85
N GLY A 205 2.75 20.84 -21.53
CA GLY A 205 4.00 20.82 -20.77
C GLY A 205 5.15 21.26 -21.66
N PHE A 206 6.18 21.85 -21.07
CA PHE A 206 7.45 22.10 -21.75
C PHE A 206 8.54 21.39 -20.95
N ASP A 207 9.43 20.73 -21.68
CA ASP A 207 10.65 20.17 -21.11
C ASP A 207 11.66 21.32 -20.93
N THR A 208 11.85 21.77 -19.70
CA THR A 208 13.01 22.57 -19.33
C THR A 208 13.99 21.67 -18.59
N THR A 209 15.08 21.32 -19.24
CA THR A 209 16.25 20.77 -18.56
C THR A 209 17.07 21.96 -18.04
N VAL A 210 17.04 22.18 -16.73
CA VAL A 210 17.93 23.17 -16.11
C VAL A 210 19.18 22.42 -15.68
N GLU A 211 20.28 22.60 -16.38
CA GLU A 211 21.60 22.23 -15.89
C GLU A 211 22.02 23.25 -14.83
N THR A 212 21.95 22.88 -13.57
CA THR A 212 22.53 23.68 -12.51
C THR A 212 23.99 23.26 -12.35
N THR A 213 24.91 24.18 -12.66
CA THR A 213 26.36 24.01 -12.55
C THR A 213 26.86 23.76 -11.11
N ASP A 214 25.98 23.89 -10.11
CA ASP A 214 26.30 23.73 -8.70
C ASP A 214 25.97 22.32 -8.13
N LEU A 215 25.43 21.42 -8.94
CA LEU A 215 25.23 20.03 -8.53
C LEU A 215 26.45 19.19 -8.94
N PRO A 216 26.89 18.22 -8.10
CA PRO A 216 27.92 17.29 -8.52
C PRO A 216 27.53 16.64 -9.84
N THR A 217 28.45 16.62 -10.78
CA THR A 217 28.32 16.12 -12.14
C THR A 217 27.42 14.88 -12.23
N GLY A 218 26.26 14.98 -12.89
CA GLY A 218 25.40 13.87 -13.23
C GLY A 218 23.94 13.93 -12.75
N THR A 219 23.47 15.00 -12.14
CA THR A 219 22.07 15.17 -11.76
C THR A 219 21.37 16.19 -12.69
N SER A 220 20.42 15.69 -13.49
CA SER A 220 19.50 16.54 -14.24
C SER A 220 18.19 16.66 -13.47
N GLU A 221 17.70 17.87 -13.23
CA GLU A 221 16.35 18.16 -12.78
C GLU A 221 15.46 18.40 -14.01
N ARG A 222 14.33 17.66 -14.10
CA ARG A 222 13.28 17.96 -15.09
C ARG A 222 12.15 18.68 -14.36
N THR A 223 11.84 19.86 -14.79
CA THR A 223 10.65 20.63 -14.38
C THR A 223 9.44 20.31 -15.26
#